data_925f5e56a550787d1618e00fdf136d88
#
_entry.id   925f5e56a550787d1618e00fdf136d88
#
_cell.length_a   1.000
_cell.length_b   1.000
_cell.length_c   1.000
_cell.angle_alpha   90.00
_cell.angle_beta   90.00
_cell.angle_gamma   90.00
#
_symmetry.space_group_name_H-M   'P 1'
#
loop_
_entity.id
_entity.type
_entity.pdbx_description
1 polymer ?
#
loop_
_entity_poly.entity_id
_entity_poly.type
_entity_poly.pdbx_seq_one_letter_code
_entity_poly.pdbx_strand_id
1 'polypeptide(L)'
;MTTKPTRHRRLRLAGACAVTLALAAGAIALPAAPAHAADPITAADQPYFAYYKLDQARAKGYTGKGVTIALIDGEVDTSAPELAGATIIDKTPCTVTSSNESKTHGTLVASLLGSSQYGVAPDASILTYRSLSASEGDSAGSDCYGDSRSSKHSIASLLNHAMNDGASVISVAQAVPDESRALKWAIARSMHENVVIVSSMGNERRDQNITHLSRFSGVVGVSAIDLNGKLADYSSWGQGVTTTAFGGPVAVRNYADNQIGQTSGTSISAPLTAGFMTLAKQKWPNATSNQLLQLLTHTARTDQDGWNIYTGFGRVDPGALVNTDPSQYPDENPIADKGGGSSPTAEEVQEYADGVVAPTELAFDDSYTYRGLDETVVRDTDIPTPIHLGTSPRYHAK
;
A
#
# COMPACT_ATOMS: atom_id res chain seq x y z
N MET A 1 15.53 73.47 33.02
CA MET A 1 15.10 74.87 32.82
C MET A 1 13.69 74.85 32.27
N THR A 2 12.80 75.23 33.10
CA THR A 2 11.68 76.19 33.00
C THR A 2 10.55 75.71 32.11
N THR A 3 9.42 75.40 32.56
CA THR A 3 8.34 75.89 33.40
C THR A 3 7.02 75.96 32.60
N LYS A 4 5.98 75.45 33.26
CA LYS A 4 4.54 75.63 33.07
C LYS A 4 4.11 77.05 32.72
N PRO A 5 2.78 77.42 32.46
CA PRO A 5 1.57 76.85 33.07
C PRO A 5 0.27 76.84 32.22
N THR A 6 -0.65 76.03 32.65
CA THR A 6 -2.13 76.13 32.78
C THR A 6 -2.92 77.31 32.20
N ARG A 7 -4.14 76.98 31.69
CA ARG A 7 -5.38 77.71 32.03
C ARG A 7 -6.67 76.88 31.83
N HIS A 8 -7.42 76.78 32.94
CA HIS A 8 -8.80 76.34 33.01
C HIS A 8 -9.78 77.28 32.30
N ARG A 9 -10.86 76.70 31.73
CA ARG A 9 -12.13 77.40 31.65
C ARG A 9 -13.30 76.42 31.78
N ARG A 10 -14.05 76.57 32.83
CA ARG A 10 -15.36 75.95 33.09
C ARG A 10 -16.44 76.69 32.31
N LEU A 11 -17.54 76.04 31.99
CA LEU A 11 -18.96 76.40 32.07
C LEU A 11 -19.69 75.68 30.92
N ARG A 12 -20.85 75.11 30.90
CA ARG A 12 -22.06 75.13 31.78
C ARG A 12 -22.94 74.00 31.32
N LEU A 13 -23.70 73.42 32.19
CA LEU A 13 -24.80 72.48 31.94
C LEU A 13 -25.90 73.13 31.07
N ALA A 14 -26.42 72.31 30.16
CA ALA A 14 -27.80 72.38 29.68
C ALA A 14 -28.29 70.97 29.39
N GLY A 15 -29.31 70.56 30.10
CA GLY A 15 -29.93 69.23 29.96
C GLY A 15 -30.75 69.12 28.69
N ALA A 16 -30.75 67.97 28.14
CA ALA A 16 -31.73 67.56 27.13
C ALA A 16 -32.06 66.09 27.35
N CYS A 17 -33.35 65.82 27.35
CA CYS A 17 -33.98 64.51 27.59
C CYS A 17 -33.46 63.42 26.69
N ALA A 18 -33.07 62.29 27.31
CA ALA A 18 -32.78 61.06 26.62
C ALA A 18 -34.06 60.32 26.22
N VAL A 19 -34.34 60.24 24.95
CA VAL A 19 -35.30 59.29 24.38
C VAL A 19 -34.49 58.04 24.04
N THR A 20 -34.65 57.01 24.84
CA THR A 20 -34.08 55.67 24.56
C THR A 20 -34.91 54.97 23.49
N LEU A 21 -34.43 55.00 22.24
CA LEU A 21 -34.86 54.06 21.20
C LEU A 21 -34.18 52.73 21.45
N ALA A 22 -34.94 51.71 21.90
CA ALA A 22 -34.49 50.31 21.88
C ALA A 22 -34.48 49.79 20.46
N LEU A 23 -33.29 49.74 19.85
CA LEU A 23 -33.08 49.01 18.59
C LEU A 23 -32.99 47.50 18.95
N ALA A 24 -34.09 46.78 18.74
CA ALA A 24 -34.06 45.30 18.70
C ALA A 24 -33.24 44.88 17.48
N ALA A 25 -31.99 44.56 17.67
CA ALA A 25 -31.17 43.89 16.65
C ALA A 25 -31.67 42.45 16.48
N GLY A 26 -32.63 42.29 15.56
CA GLY A 26 -32.98 40.96 15.04
C GLY A 26 -31.77 40.37 14.33
N ALA A 27 -31.10 39.41 14.94
CA ALA A 27 -30.11 38.58 14.27
C ALA A 27 -30.83 37.78 13.20
N ILE A 28 -30.76 38.26 11.96
CA ILE A 28 -31.11 37.43 10.76
C ILE A 28 -30.07 36.33 10.71
N ALA A 29 -30.40 35.13 11.21
CA ALA A 29 -29.64 33.94 10.92
C ALA A 29 -29.70 33.70 9.43
N LEU A 30 -28.65 34.08 8.72
CA LEU A 30 -28.46 33.64 7.35
C LEU A 30 -28.41 32.10 7.39
N PRO A 31 -29.21 31.41 6.56
CA PRO A 31 -29.07 29.98 6.44
C PRO A 31 -27.61 29.71 6.04
N ALA A 32 -26.91 28.87 6.81
CA ALA A 32 -25.61 28.37 6.41
C ALA A 32 -25.80 27.76 4.99
N ALA A 33 -25.05 28.27 4.03
CA ALA A 33 -25.02 27.65 2.71
C ALA A 33 -24.71 26.17 2.93
N PRO A 34 -25.44 25.24 2.27
CA PRO A 34 -25.08 23.83 2.37
C PRO A 34 -23.60 23.70 1.98
N ALA A 35 -22.82 23.08 2.84
CA ALA A 35 -21.47 22.74 2.48
C ALA A 35 -21.58 21.92 1.19
N HIS A 36 -21.14 22.48 0.05
CA HIS A 36 -21.04 21.73 -1.18
C HIS A 36 -20.11 20.55 -0.88
N ALA A 37 -20.63 19.33 -0.97
CA ALA A 37 -19.76 18.16 -1.04
C ALA A 37 -18.77 18.44 -2.18
N ALA A 38 -17.48 18.40 -1.89
CA ALA A 38 -16.48 18.64 -2.92
C ALA A 38 -16.74 17.69 -4.09
N ASP A 39 -16.72 18.19 -5.32
CA ASP A 39 -16.95 17.36 -6.49
C ASP A 39 -16.02 16.14 -6.48
N PRO A 40 -16.52 14.92 -6.70
CA PRO A 40 -15.68 13.73 -6.67
C PRO A 40 -14.70 13.74 -7.83
N ILE A 41 -13.49 13.20 -7.59
CA ILE A 41 -12.54 12.88 -8.65
C ILE A 41 -13.18 11.79 -9.54
N THR A 42 -13.11 11.94 -10.84
CA THR A 42 -13.72 11.04 -11.82
C THR A 42 -12.67 10.27 -12.63
N ALA A 43 -13.12 9.32 -13.44
CA ALA A 43 -12.24 8.60 -14.38
C ALA A 43 -11.55 9.52 -15.39
N ALA A 44 -12.16 10.66 -15.75
CA ALA A 44 -11.57 11.65 -16.66
C ALA A 44 -10.37 12.38 -16.05
N ASP A 45 -10.30 12.47 -14.72
CA ASP A 45 -9.22 13.10 -13.98
C ASP A 45 -8.04 12.14 -13.75
N GLN A 46 -8.19 10.86 -14.15
CA GLN A 46 -7.25 9.79 -13.94
C GLN A 46 -6.73 9.22 -15.28
N PRO A 47 -5.63 9.76 -15.83
CA PRO A 47 -5.17 9.42 -17.19
C PRO A 47 -4.92 7.92 -17.41
N TYR A 48 -4.50 7.18 -16.36
CA TYR A 48 -4.28 5.74 -16.44
C TYR A 48 -5.56 4.96 -16.76
N PHE A 49 -6.74 5.47 -16.39
CA PHE A 49 -8.01 4.78 -16.59
C PHE A 49 -8.26 4.51 -18.09
N ALA A 50 -8.08 5.54 -18.92
CA ALA A 50 -8.16 5.40 -20.36
C ALA A 50 -6.94 4.67 -20.94
N TYR A 51 -5.74 4.94 -20.43
CA TYR A 51 -4.49 4.32 -20.89
C TYR A 51 -4.54 2.79 -20.81
N TYR A 52 -5.05 2.24 -19.70
CA TYR A 52 -5.20 0.79 -19.49
C TYR A 52 -6.56 0.24 -19.93
N LYS A 53 -7.44 1.08 -20.49
CA LYS A 53 -8.79 0.69 -20.97
C LYS A 53 -9.61 -0.01 -19.88
N LEU A 54 -9.63 0.57 -18.68
CA LEU A 54 -10.29 -0.03 -17.52
C LEU A 54 -11.82 -0.10 -17.67
N ASP A 55 -12.42 0.79 -18.44
CA ASP A 55 -13.82 0.71 -18.86
C ASP A 55 -14.14 -0.62 -19.57
N GLN A 56 -13.27 -1.03 -20.49
CA GLN A 56 -13.44 -2.30 -21.22
C GLN A 56 -13.21 -3.52 -20.32
N ALA A 57 -12.26 -3.45 -19.38
CA ALA A 57 -12.06 -4.51 -18.40
C ALA A 57 -13.28 -4.69 -17.51
N ARG A 58 -13.83 -3.60 -16.99
CA ARG A 58 -15.05 -3.59 -16.18
C ARG A 58 -16.28 -4.10 -16.95
N ALA A 59 -16.45 -3.69 -18.21
CA ALA A 59 -17.53 -4.18 -19.07
C ALA A 59 -17.48 -5.70 -19.29
N LYS A 60 -16.30 -6.31 -19.15
CA LYS A 60 -16.11 -7.77 -19.20
C LYS A 60 -16.21 -8.45 -17.83
N GLY A 61 -16.52 -7.70 -16.76
CA GLY A 61 -16.64 -8.20 -15.39
C GLY A 61 -15.32 -8.35 -14.63
N TYR A 62 -14.21 -7.82 -15.16
CA TYR A 62 -12.93 -7.78 -14.44
C TYR A 62 -12.93 -6.60 -13.48
N THR A 63 -13.31 -6.83 -12.24
CA THR A 63 -13.53 -5.82 -11.19
C THR A 63 -12.86 -6.18 -9.87
N GLY A 64 -12.14 -7.30 -9.80
CA GLY A 64 -11.53 -7.81 -8.58
C GLY A 64 -12.51 -8.54 -7.65
N LYS A 65 -13.75 -8.78 -8.09
CA LYS A 65 -14.79 -9.43 -7.28
C LYS A 65 -14.33 -10.78 -6.76
N GLY A 66 -14.50 -10.99 -5.44
CA GLY A 66 -14.14 -12.23 -4.77
C GLY A 66 -12.64 -12.35 -4.43
N VAL A 67 -11.85 -11.31 -4.68
CA VAL A 67 -10.42 -11.26 -4.33
C VAL A 67 -10.22 -10.31 -3.15
N THR A 68 -9.43 -10.74 -2.17
CA THR A 68 -8.97 -9.89 -1.06
C THR A 68 -7.58 -9.34 -1.37
N ILE A 69 -7.45 -8.03 -1.34
CA ILE A 69 -6.18 -7.32 -1.49
C ILE A 69 -5.85 -6.60 -0.18
N ALA A 70 -4.62 -6.70 0.29
CA ALA A 70 -4.13 -5.89 1.40
C ALA A 70 -3.38 -4.65 0.89
N LEU A 71 -3.60 -3.54 1.55
CA LEU A 71 -2.88 -2.28 1.38
C LEU A 71 -2.11 -1.97 2.65
N ILE A 72 -0.78 -1.95 2.56
CA ILE A 72 0.11 -1.50 3.63
C ILE A 72 0.57 -0.09 3.28
N ASP A 73 0.03 0.92 3.99
CA ASP A 73 0.24 2.34 3.71
C ASP A 73 -0.12 3.21 4.95
N GLY A 74 -0.28 4.51 4.79
CA GLY A 74 -0.89 5.40 5.79
C GLY A 74 -2.37 5.08 6.02
N GLU A 75 -2.97 5.76 6.99
CA GLU A 75 -4.40 5.65 7.29
C GLU A 75 -5.25 6.02 6.07
N VAL A 76 -6.30 5.25 5.82
CA VAL A 76 -7.27 5.50 4.75
C VAL A 76 -8.48 6.22 5.31
N ASP A 77 -8.81 7.39 4.78
CA ASP A 77 -10.08 8.07 5.06
C ASP A 77 -11.21 7.42 4.25
N THR A 78 -11.90 6.49 4.88
CA THR A 78 -13.03 5.79 4.25
C THR A 78 -14.25 6.67 4.00
N SER A 79 -14.26 7.91 4.53
CA SER A 79 -15.31 8.90 4.26
C SER A 79 -15.08 9.70 2.99
N ALA A 80 -13.90 9.57 2.37
CA ALA A 80 -13.57 10.26 1.13
C ALA A 80 -14.56 9.91 0.01
N PRO A 81 -15.06 10.90 -0.76
CA PRO A 81 -16.05 10.66 -1.82
C PRO A 81 -15.60 9.61 -2.85
N GLU A 82 -14.32 9.53 -3.10
CA GLU A 82 -13.69 8.61 -4.05
C GLU A 82 -13.82 7.14 -3.64
N LEU A 83 -14.03 6.88 -2.34
CA LEU A 83 -14.15 5.55 -1.76
C LEU A 83 -15.61 5.14 -1.47
N ALA A 84 -16.56 5.98 -1.87
CA ALA A 84 -17.98 5.65 -1.69
C ALA A 84 -18.34 4.31 -2.37
N GLY A 85 -18.83 3.37 -1.58
CA GLY A 85 -19.21 2.03 -2.02
C GLY A 85 -18.06 1.01 -2.09
N ALA A 86 -16.81 1.41 -1.84
CA ALA A 86 -15.69 0.47 -1.75
C ALA A 86 -15.77 -0.37 -0.44
N THR A 87 -15.40 -1.63 -0.51
CA THR A 87 -15.28 -2.50 0.67
C THR A 87 -13.89 -2.36 1.26
N ILE A 88 -13.75 -1.56 2.33
CA ILE A 88 -12.49 -1.28 3.00
C ILE A 88 -12.61 -1.61 4.48
N ILE A 89 -11.67 -2.40 5.00
CA ILE A 89 -11.63 -2.84 6.40
C ILE A 89 -10.25 -2.55 6.96
N ASP A 90 -10.17 -1.70 7.99
CA ASP A 90 -8.92 -1.45 8.72
C ASP A 90 -8.62 -2.65 9.64
N LYS A 91 -7.47 -3.24 9.45
CA LYS A 91 -6.94 -4.41 10.15
C LYS A 91 -5.63 -4.12 10.86
N THR A 92 -5.31 -2.85 11.09
CA THR A 92 -4.09 -2.43 11.77
C THR A 92 -4.00 -3.07 13.16
N PRO A 93 -2.94 -3.83 13.48
CA PRO A 93 -2.90 -4.67 14.68
C PRO A 93 -2.59 -3.91 15.98
N CYS A 94 -2.32 -2.60 15.89
CA CYS A 94 -1.98 -1.75 17.03
C CYS A 94 -2.28 -0.28 16.70
N THR A 95 -2.12 0.61 17.67
CA THR A 95 -2.41 2.03 17.48
C THR A 95 -1.31 2.72 16.65
N VAL A 96 -1.61 3.03 15.41
CA VAL A 96 -0.76 3.84 14.53
C VAL A 96 -1.49 5.12 14.18
N THR A 97 -0.85 6.26 14.45
CA THR A 97 -1.34 7.59 14.06
C THR A 97 -0.65 8.01 12.78
N SER A 98 -1.43 8.37 11.77
CA SER A 98 -0.93 8.89 10.50
C SER A 98 -1.10 10.40 10.45
N SER A 99 -0.08 11.10 9.94
CA SER A 99 -0.14 12.51 9.59
C SER A 99 -1.16 12.78 8.47
N ASN A 100 -1.50 14.04 8.24
CA ASN A 100 -2.39 14.40 7.14
C ASN A 100 -1.80 14.01 5.77
N GLU A 101 -0.47 14.06 5.63
CA GLU A 101 0.23 13.62 4.43
C GLU A 101 0.07 12.12 4.22
N SER A 102 0.32 11.31 5.25
CA SER A 102 0.15 9.86 5.20
C SER A 102 -1.30 9.46 4.99
N LYS A 103 -2.28 10.18 5.55
CA LYS A 103 -3.71 9.96 5.28
C LYS A 103 -4.09 10.30 3.84
N THR A 104 -3.56 11.39 3.30
CA THR A 104 -3.74 11.77 1.89
C THR A 104 -3.21 10.67 0.98
N HIS A 105 -2.00 10.16 1.27
CA HIS A 105 -1.35 9.12 0.48
C HIS A 105 -2.10 7.78 0.58
N GLY A 106 -2.41 7.30 1.77
CA GLY A 106 -3.15 6.04 1.97
C GLY A 106 -4.53 6.07 1.32
N THR A 107 -5.25 7.21 1.42
CA THR A 107 -6.56 7.39 0.78
C THR A 107 -6.45 7.41 -0.74
N LEU A 108 -5.43 8.09 -1.29
CA LEU A 108 -5.15 8.04 -2.73
C LEU A 108 -4.93 6.60 -3.19
N VAL A 109 -4.01 5.87 -2.56
CA VAL A 109 -3.67 4.50 -2.97
C VAL A 109 -4.88 3.58 -2.86
N ALA A 110 -5.67 3.69 -1.80
CA ALA A 110 -6.92 2.96 -1.66
C ALA A 110 -7.91 3.29 -2.80
N SER A 111 -7.97 4.57 -3.22
CA SER A 111 -8.86 4.99 -4.30
C SER A 111 -8.42 4.49 -5.69
N LEU A 112 -7.10 4.39 -5.93
CA LEU A 112 -6.55 3.78 -7.16
C LEU A 112 -6.94 2.30 -7.27
N LEU A 113 -7.13 1.61 -6.15
CA LEU A 113 -7.58 0.23 -6.10
C LEU A 113 -9.10 0.11 -6.17
N GLY A 114 -9.82 0.79 -5.26
CA GLY A 114 -11.22 0.50 -4.93
C GLY A 114 -12.25 1.54 -5.34
N SER A 115 -11.87 2.69 -5.93
CA SER A 115 -12.86 3.66 -6.36
C SER A 115 -13.82 3.07 -7.39
N SER A 116 -15.13 3.23 -7.16
CA SER A 116 -16.16 2.84 -8.12
C SER A 116 -16.04 3.62 -9.43
N GLN A 117 -15.49 4.83 -9.39
CA GLN A 117 -15.31 5.68 -10.58
C GLN A 117 -14.10 5.26 -11.41
N TYR A 118 -12.94 5.03 -10.77
CA TYR A 118 -11.68 4.87 -11.48
C TYR A 118 -10.74 3.80 -10.89
N GLY A 119 -11.08 3.15 -9.76
CA GLY A 119 -10.26 2.11 -9.17
C GLY A 119 -10.06 0.93 -10.11
N VAL A 120 -8.91 0.28 -10.04
CA VAL A 120 -8.57 -0.88 -10.90
C VAL A 120 -9.44 -2.09 -10.55
N ALA A 121 -9.69 -2.31 -9.25
CA ALA A 121 -10.40 -3.47 -8.71
C ALA A 121 -11.54 -3.03 -7.77
N PRO A 122 -12.58 -2.34 -8.28
CA PRO A 122 -13.60 -1.68 -7.45
C PRO A 122 -14.46 -2.64 -6.62
N ASP A 123 -14.55 -3.92 -6.98
CA ASP A 123 -15.33 -4.93 -6.27
C ASP A 123 -14.45 -5.87 -5.41
N ALA A 124 -13.14 -5.57 -5.29
CA ALA A 124 -12.26 -6.29 -4.36
C ALA A 124 -12.54 -5.91 -2.91
N SER A 125 -12.28 -6.83 -1.98
CA SER A 125 -12.21 -6.51 -0.54
C SER A 125 -10.82 -5.97 -0.23
N ILE A 126 -10.73 -4.73 0.26
CA ILE A 126 -9.47 -4.07 0.60
C ILE A 126 -9.29 -4.11 2.12
N LEU A 127 -8.23 -4.79 2.57
CA LEU A 127 -7.78 -4.76 3.96
C LEU A 127 -6.68 -3.72 4.08
N THR A 128 -6.78 -2.78 5.01
CA THR A 128 -5.77 -1.75 5.20
C THR A 128 -4.98 -1.98 6.48
N TYR A 129 -3.69 -1.78 6.40
CA TYR A 129 -2.74 -1.89 7.50
C TYR A 129 -1.89 -0.64 7.53
N ARG A 130 -1.99 0.12 8.63
CA ARG A 130 -1.22 1.36 8.79
C ARG A 130 0.23 1.04 9.08
N SER A 131 1.11 1.51 8.23
CA SER A 131 2.55 1.50 8.43
C SER A 131 3.05 2.90 8.81
N LEU A 132 4.19 2.97 9.46
CA LEU A 132 4.87 4.24 9.66
C LEU A 132 5.58 4.63 8.36
N SER A 133 5.34 5.86 7.91
CA SER A 133 6.14 6.50 6.88
C SER A 133 7.21 7.39 7.53
N ALA A 134 8.08 7.99 6.72
CA ALA A 134 9.02 8.99 7.21
C ALA A 134 8.38 10.39 7.37
N SER A 135 7.05 10.51 7.19
CA SER A 135 6.34 11.78 7.31
C SER A 135 6.29 12.27 8.75
N GLU A 136 6.52 13.56 8.94
CA GLU A 136 6.44 14.19 10.25
C GLU A 136 5.01 14.06 10.81
N GLY A 137 4.91 13.59 12.06
CA GLY A 137 3.63 13.37 12.74
C GLY A 137 3.12 11.94 12.72
N ASP A 138 3.75 11.03 11.95
CA ASP A 138 3.46 9.61 12.07
C ASP A 138 4.04 9.05 13.37
N SER A 139 3.27 8.22 14.09
CA SER A 139 3.73 7.60 15.32
C SER A 139 3.03 6.28 15.61
N ALA A 140 3.74 5.40 16.33
CA ALA A 140 3.18 4.14 16.83
C ALA A 140 2.93 4.24 18.34
N GLY A 141 1.79 3.75 18.80
CA GLY A 141 1.45 3.61 20.20
C GLY A 141 2.32 2.57 20.91
N SER A 142 2.36 2.61 22.23
CA SER A 142 3.11 1.64 23.04
C SER A 142 2.61 0.20 22.85
N ASP A 143 1.36 0.01 22.48
CA ASP A 143 0.74 -1.28 22.17
C ASP A 143 1.26 -1.92 20.88
N CYS A 144 2.00 -1.15 20.05
CA CYS A 144 2.71 -1.67 18.88
C CYS A 144 4.03 -2.36 19.25
N TYR A 145 4.55 -2.12 20.42
CA TYR A 145 5.78 -2.70 20.94
C TYR A 145 5.40 -3.65 22.09
N GLY A 146 5.66 -4.93 21.94
CA GLY A 146 5.48 -5.92 22.99
C GLY A 146 6.83 -6.40 23.52
N ASP A 147 6.79 -7.43 24.36
CA ASP A 147 8.01 -8.14 24.81
C ASP A 147 8.64 -8.96 23.68
N SER A 148 7.95 -9.04 22.52
CA SER A 148 8.41 -9.74 21.34
C SER A 148 9.53 -9.00 20.60
N ARG A 149 10.40 -9.74 19.93
CA ARG A 149 11.52 -9.21 19.13
C ARG A 149 11.08 -8.45 17.87
N SER A 150 9.80 -8.54 17.51
CA SER A 150 9.21 -7.87 16.35
C SER A 150 8.10 -6.93 16.77
N SER A 151 8.13 -5.70 16.27
CA SER A 151 7.01 -4.77 16.46
C SER A 151 5.82 -5.16 15.59
N LYS A 152 4.60 -4.96 16.11
CA LYS A 152 3.36 -5.29 15.38
C LYS A 152 3.17 -4.47 14.08
N HIS A 153 3.84 -3.31 13.98
CA HIS A 153 3.79 -2.43 12.81
C HIS A 153 5.00 -2.57 11.86
N SER A 154 5.90 -3.54 12.10
CA SER A 154 6.96 -3.85 11.14
C SER A 154 6.36 -4.40 9.84
N ILE A 155 7.03 -4.19 8.72
CA ILE A 155 6.55 -4.71 7.42
C ILE A 155 6.39 -6.23 7.46
N ALA A 156 7.32 -6.95 8.08
CA ALA A 156 7.20 -8.40 8.27
C ALA A 156 5.90 -8.79 9.01
N SER A 157 5.59 -8.09 10.10
CA SER A 157 4.36 -8.33 10.87
C SER A 157 3.12 -8.00 10.05
N LEU A 158 3.11 -6.86 9.36
CA LEU A 158 1.95 -6.42 8.55
C LEU A 158 1.71 -7.36 7.36
N LEU A 159 2.77 -7.87 6.71
CA LEU A 159 2.64 -8.90 5.67
C LEU A 159 1.99 -10.17 6.23
N ASN A 160 2.44 -10.64 7.40
CA ASN A 160 1.87 -11.83 8.02
C ASN A 160 0.42 -11.62 8.47
N HIS A 161 0.09 -10.47 9.07
CA HIS A 161 -1.31 -10.14 9.38
C HIS A 161 -2.18 -10.11 8.11
N ALA A 162 -1.68 -9.55 7.01
CA ALA A 162 -2.41 -9.52 5.74
C ALA A 162 -2.68 -10.95 5.21
N MET A 163 -1.71 -11.84 5.32
CA MET A 163 -1.87 -13.25 4.93
C MET A 163 -2.81 -14.01 5.89
N ASN A 164 -2.69 -13.80 7.21
CA ASN A 164 -3.62 -14.36 8.21
C ASN A 164 -5.07 -13.95 7.94
N ASP A 165 -5.30 -12.72 7.49
CA ASP A 165 -6.62 -12.19 7.12
C ASP A 165 -7.07 -12.59 5.69
N GLY A 166 -6.30 -13.41 4.97
CA GLY A 166 -6.67 -14.02 3.69
C GLY A 166 -6.41 -13.15 2.47
N ALA A 167 -5.50 -12.18 2.53
CA ALA A 167 -5.08 -11.43 1.35
C ALA A 167 -4.34 -12.34 0.36
N SER A 168 -4.71 -12.27 -0.92
CA SER A 168 -4.04 -12.98 -2.01
C SER A 168 -3.14 -12.08 -2.86
N VAL A 169 -3.28 -10.77 -2.70
CA VAL A 169 -2.39 -9.75 -3.25
C VAL A 169 -2.11 -8.73 -2.15
N ILE A 170 -0.86 -8.30 -2.00
CA ILE A 170 -0.46 -7.28 -1.03
C ILE A 170 0.23 -6.14 -1.77
N SER A 171 -0.27 -4.92 -1.61
CA SER A 171 0.32 -3.69 -2.13
C SER A 171 1.05 -2.95 -1.02
N VAL A 172 2.36 -2.72 -1.21
CA VAL A 172 3.19 -1.89 -0.34
C VAL A 172 3.64 -0.68 -1.16
N ALA A 173 2.89 0.42 -1.04
CA ALA A 173 3.14 1.63 -1.85
C ALA A 173 4.22 2.54 -1.26
N GLN A 174 5.04 2.00 -0.37
CA GLN A 174 6.15 2.67 0.28
C GLN A 174 7.47 1.98 -0.04
N ALA A 175 8.53 2.77 -0.17
CA ALA A 175 9.89 2.25 -0.27
C ALA A 175 10.42 2.01 1.15
N VAL A 176 10.34 0.78 1.63
CA VAL A 176 10.74 0.43 3.00
C VAL A 176 12.09 -0.27 2.99
N PRO A 177 13.10 0.32 3.63
CA PRO A 177 14.35 -0.37 3.89
C PRO A 177 14.15 -1.33 5.09
N ASP A 178 14.22 -2.63 4.85
CA ASP A 178 14.18 -3.66 5.88
C ASP A 178 14.95 -4.90 5.38
N GLU A 179 15.92 -5.36 6.17
CA GLU A 179 16.71 -6.56 5.91
C GLU A 179 16.53 -7.59 7.04
N SER A 180 15.46 -7.47 7.82
CA SER A 180 15.25 -8.37 8.94
C SER A 180 15.00 -9.82 8.47
N ARG A 181 15.44 -10.79 9.30
CA ARG A 181 15.11 -12.19 9.04
C ARG A 181 13.59 -12.43 9.03
N ALA A 182 12.86 -11.72 9.87
CA ALA A 182 11.41 -11.82 9.91
C ALA A 182 10.77 -11.41 8.57
N LEU A 183 11.30 -10.38 7.88
CA LEU A 183 10.82 -10.01 6.56
C LEU A 183 11.10 -11.09 5.52
N LYS A 184 12.30 -11.68 5.53
CA LYS A 184 12.64 -12.80 4.65
C LYS A 184 11.64 -13.95 4.79
N TRP A 185 11.31 -14.33 6.02
CA TRP A 185 10.39 -15.45 6.27
C TRP A 185 8.93 -15.09 5.94
N ALA A 186 8.50 -13.85 6.16
CA ALA A 186 7.18 -13.40 5.70
C ALA A 186 7.05 -13.48 4.16
N ILE A 187 8.13 -13.18 3.43
CA ILE A 187 8.16 -13.32 1.98
C ILE A 187 8.22 -14.81 1.57
N ALA A 188 9.01 -15.65 2.25
CA ALA A 188 9.00 -17.10 2.01
C ALA A 188 7.60 -17.69 2.20
N ARG A 189 6.87 -17.25 3.22
CA ARG A 189 5.46 -17.58 3.44
C ARG A 189 4.60 -17.17 2.25
N SER A 190 4.73 -15.91 1.79
CA SER A 190 3.91 -15.42 0.67
C SER A 190 4.08 -16.25 -0.60
N MET A 191 5.32 -16.69 -0.87
CA MET A 191 5.61 -17.57 -2.01
C MET A 191 5.01 -18.97 -1.82
N HIS A 192 5.08 -19.51 -0.60
CA HIS A 192 4.50 -20.82 -0.26
C HIS A 192 2.95 -20.79 -0.31
N GLU A 193 2.32 -19.74 0.21
CA GLU A 193 0.86 -19.58 0.27
C GLU A 193 0.25 -18.95 -1.00
N ASN A 194 1.03 -18.75 -2.06
CA ASN A 194 0.56 -18.18 -3.33
C ASN A 194 0.02 -16.74 -3.22
N VAL A 195 0.63 -15.91 -2.37
CA VAL A 195 0.32 -14.50 -2.22
C VAL A 195 1.30 -13.65 -3.03
N VAL A 196 0.78 -12.71 -3.83
CA VAL A 196 1.61 -11.81 -4.65
C VAL A 196 1.87 -10.52 -3.88
N ILE A 197 3.14 -10.19 -3.63
CA ILE A 197 3.54 -8.92 -3.03
C ILE A 197 4.02 -7.97 -4.13
N VAL A 198 3.48 -6.75 -4.14
CA VAL A 198 3.84 -5.67 -5.08
C VAL A 198 4.36 -4.48 -4.30
N SER A 199 5.55 -3.98 -4.65
CA SER A 199 6.22 -2.88 -3.96
C SER A 199 6.68 -1.80 -4.92
N SER A 200 6.64 -0.53 -4.46
CA SER A 200 7.19 0.60 -5.20
C SER A 200 8.72 0.63 -5.17
N MET A 201 9.34 1.18 -6.24
CA MET A 201 10.79 1.30 -6.35
C MET A 201 11.38 2.56 -5.72
N GLY A 202 10.55 3.54 -5.31
CA GLY A 202 11.01 4.84 -4.79
C GLY A 202 11.10 5.94 -5.85
N ASN A 203 11.23 7.19 -5.37
CA ASN A 203 11.12 8.40 -6.20
C ASN A 203 12.39 9.27 -6.18
N GLU A 204 13.52 8.71 -5.77
CA GLU A 204 14.76 9.43 -5.54
C GLU A 204 15.66 9.50 -6.77
N ARG A 205 15.19 8.99 -7.92
CA ARG A 205 15.96 8.95 -9.19
C ARG A 205 17.33 8.32 -9.01
N ARG A 206 17.41 7.20 -8.34
CA ARG A 206 18.69 6.52 -8.07
C ARG A 206 18.56 5.01 -8.18
N ASP A 207 19.70 4.35 -8.19
CA ASP A 207 19.78 2.91 -8.08
C ASP A 207 19.39 2.46 -6.65
N GLN A 208 18.34 1.65 -6.54
CA GLN A 208 17.83 1.09 -5.28
C GLN A 208 18.31 -0.36 -5.08
N ASN A 209 19.58 -0.63 -5.38
CA ASN A 209 20.15 -1.98 -5.27
C ASN A 209 20.32 -2.47 -3.83
N ILE A 210 20.02 -1.65 -2.82
CA ILE A 210 20.26 -1.99 -1.42
C ILE A 210 18.96 -1.81 -0.64
N THR A 211 18.61 -2.78 0.21
CA THR A 211 17.69 -2.68 1.35
C THR A 211 16.21 -2.37 1.09
N HIS A 212 15.69 -2.53 -0.10
CA HIS A 212 14.26 -2.32 -0.36
C HIS A 212 13.49 -3.64 -0.49
N LEU A 213 12.22 -3.63 -0.06
CA LEU A 213 11.31 -4.78 -0.20
C LEU A 213 11.28 -5.33 -1.65
N SER A 214 11.36 -4.45 -2.65
CA SER A 214 11.43 -4.83 -4.06
C SER A 214 12.63 -5.70 -4.44
N ARG A 215 13.68 -5.75 -3.62
CA ARG A 215 14.89 -6.58 -3.86
C ARG A 215 14.67 -8.05 -3.53
N PHE A 216 13.72 -8.37 -2.70
CA PHE A 216 13.47 -9.74 -2.33
C PHE A 216 12.92 -10.58 -3.49
N SER A 217 13.30 -11.86 -3.48
CA SER A 217 12.77 -12.86 -4.41
C SER A 217 11.25 -12.93 -4.29
N GLY A 218 10.54 -13.06 -5.42
CA GLY A 218 9.08 -13.16 -5.41
C GLY A 218 8.32 -11.84 -5.22
N VAL A 219 9.00 -10.74 -4.84
CA VAL A 219 8.36 -9.43 -4.72
C VAL A 219 8.39 -8.69 -6.06
N VAL A 220 7.24 -8.22 -6.52
CA VAL A 220 7.11 -7.42 -7.75
C VAL A 220 7.52 -5.98 -7.46
N GLY A 221 8.72 -5.59 -7.86
CA GLY A 221 9.17 -4.19 -7.82
C GLY A 221 8.66 -3.41 -9.03
N VAL A 222 8.03 -2.25 -8.79
CA VAL A 222 7.40 -1.45 -9.85
C VAL A 222 8.00 -0.07 -9.96
N SER A 223 8.61 0.24 -11.11
CA SER A 223 9.05 1.58 -11.50
C SER A 223 7.94 2.35 -12.21
N ALA A 224 8.09 3.68 -12.27
CA ALA A 224 7.09 4.56 -12.87
C ALA A 224 7.42 4.94 -14.31
N ILE A 225 6.39 4.93 -15.17
CA ILE A 225 6.44 5.47 -16.54
C ILE A 225 5.41 6.57 -16.74
N ASP A 226 5.62 7.41 -17.74
CA ASP A 226 4.64 8.37 -18.26
C ASP A 226 3.66 7.70 -19.26
N LEU A 227 2.72 8.47 -19.81
CA LEU A 227 1.76 8.00 -20.81
C LEU A 227 2.41 7.59 -22.15
N ASN A 228 3.64 8.02 -22.43
CA ASN A 228 4.39 7.62 -23.62
C ASN A 228 5.18 6.32 -23.40
N GLY A 229 5.13 5.79 -22.17
CA GLY A 229 5.88 4.60 -21.77
C GLY A 229 7.34 4.87 -21.45
N LYS A 230 7.76 6.14 -21.34
CA LYS A 230 9.11 6.52 -20.93
C LYS A 230 9.22 6.45 -19.40
N LEU A 231 10.35 5.95 -18.90
CA LEU A 231 10.65 5.97 -17.46
C LEU A 231 10.53 7.40 -16.93
N ALA A 232 9.75 7.57 -15.87
CA ALA A 232 9.54 8.87 -15.24
C ALA A 232 10.84 9.39 -14.62
N ASP A 233 11.09 10.69 -14.75
CA ASP A 233 12.39 11.28 -14.35
C ASP A 233 12.68 11.14 -12.84
N TYR A 234 11.65 10.99 -12.01
CA TYR A 234 11.77 10.76 -10.57
C TYR A 234 11.94 9.28 -10.20
N SER A 235 11.54 8.34 -11.10
CA SER A 235 11.53 6.92 -10.74
C SER A 235 12.91 6.40 -10.40
N SER A 236 13.01 5.72 -9.27
CA SER A 236 14.19 4.91 -8.95
C SER A 236 14.19 3.62 -9.79
N TRP A 237 15.36 3.01 -9.91
CA TRP A 237 15.61 1.81 -10.71
C TRP A 237 16.53 0.84 -9.95
N GLY A 238 16.92 -0.26 -10.57
CA GLY A 238 17.85 -1.24 -10.01
C GLY A 238 17.41 -2.68 -10.20
N GLN A 239 18.12 -3.59 -9.58
CA GLN A 239 17.86 -5.03 -9.70
C GLN A 239 16.49 -5.46 -9.13
N GLY A 240 15.89 -4.65 -8.26
CA GLY A 240 14.55 -4.91 -7.71
C GLY A 240 13.42 -4.75 -8.73
N VAL A 241 13.65 -4.08 -9.88
CA VAL A 241 12.58 -3.80 -10.85
C VAL A 241 12.11 -5.08 -11.54
N THR A 242 10.82 -5.36 -11.42
CA THR A 242 10.17 -6.47 -12.16
C THR A 242 9.42 -5.93 -13.38
N THR A 243 8.69 -4.83 -13.21
CA THR A 243 7.87 -4.24 -14.27
C THR A 243 7.73 -2.73 -14.08
N THR A 244 7.11 -2.07 -15.03
CA THR A 244 6.75 -0.65 -14.92
C THR A 244 5.26 -0.45 -15.13
N ALA A 245 4.72 0.58 -14.47
CA ALA A 245 3.36 1.03 -14.69
C ALA A 245 3.30 2.57 -14.68
N PHE A 246 2.17 3.13 -15.13
CA PHE A 246 1.93 4.56 -15.10
C PHE A 246 2.07 5.10 -13.66
N GLY A 247 2.87 6.15 -13.49
CA GLY A 247 3.20 6.73 -12.20
C GLY A 247 2.69 8.16 -11.99
N GLY A 248 1.80 8.64 -12.84
CA GLY A 248 1.24 9.98 -12.71
C GLY A 248 1.60 10.94 -13.85
N PRO A 249 1.08 12.19 -13.82
CA PRO A 249 0.28 12.75 -12.73
C PRO A 249 -1.13 12.15 -12.64
N VAL A 250 -1.64 12.03 -11.39
CA VAL A 250 -3.01 11.64 -11.06
C VAL A 250 -3.64 12.67 -10.14
N ALA A 251 -4.96 12.85 -10.24
CA ALA A 251 -5.69 13.68 -9.29
C ALA A 251 -5.72 13.06 -7.89
N VAL A 252 -5.54 13.88 -6.87
CA VAL A 252 -5.54 13.50 -5.46
C VAL A 252 -6.29 14.54 -4.64
N ARG A 253 -7.10 14.09 -3.68
CA ARG A 253 -7.72 14.94 -2.66
C ARG A 253 -6.83 15.00 -1.45
N ASN A 254 -6.45 16.21 -1.05
CA ASN A 254 -5.69 16.43 0.18
C ASN A 254 -6.62 16.28 1.40
N TYR A 255 -6.21 15.45 2.36
CA TYR A 255 -7.00 15.18 3.56
C TYR A 255 -7.17 16.42 4.46
N ALA A 256 -6.16 17.32 4.51
CA ALA A 256 -6.18 18.46 5.43
C ALA A 256 -7.18 19.55 5.04
N ASP A 257 -7.36 19.81 3.75
CA ASP A 257 -8.14 20.94 3.23
C ASP A 257 -9.17 20.57 2.17
N ASN A 258 -9.28 19.28 1.81
CA ASN A 258 -10.15 18.74 0.76
C ASN A 258 -9.89 19.30 -0.66
N GLN A 259 -8.77 20.00 -0.88
CA GLN A 259 -8.42 20.50 -2.20
C GLN A 259 -7.97 19.36 -3.12
N ILE A 260 -8.36 19.44 -4.40
CA ILE A 260 -7.90 18.51 -5.41
C ILE A 260 -6.62 19.06 -6.04
N GLY A 261 -5.55 18.30 -5.97
CA GLY A 261 -4.27 18.56 -6.61
C GLY A 261 -3.87 17.43 -7.55
N GLN A 262 -2.61 17.43 -7.94
CA GLN A 262 -2.00 16.34 -8.72
C GLN A 262 -0.74 15.84 -8.04
N THR A 263 -0.48 14.54 -8.16
CA THR A 263 0.73 13.91 -7.65
C THR A 263 1.25 12.84 -8.61
N SER A 264 2.51 12.48 -8.44
CA SER A 264 3.19 11.45 -9.23
C SER A 264 4.14 10.66 -8.33
N GLY A 265 4.32 9.38 -8.61
CA GLY A 265 5.22 8.54 -7.84
C GLY A 265 5.13 7.07 -8.23
N THR A 266 6.14 6.28 -7.89
CA THR A 266 6.09 4.82 -7.96
C THR A 266 5.04 4.24 -7.01
N SER A 267 4.62 5.01 -5.99
CA SER A 267 3.50 4.72 -5.12
C SER A 267 2.13 4.78 -5.81
N ILE A 268 2.07 5.23 -7.07
CA ILE A 268 0.92 5.11 -7.97
C ILE A 268 1.07 3.84 -8.83
N SER A 269 2.27 3.62 -9.37
CA SER A 269 2.55 2.47 -10.23
C SER A 269 2.36 1.13 -9.53
N ALA A 270 2.78 1.02 -8.28
CA ALA A 270 2.67 -0.21 -7.49
C ALA A 270 1.21 -0.62 -7.23
N PRO A 271 0.31 0.23 -6.68
CA PRO A 271 -1.09 -0.16 -6.49
C PRO A 271 -1.85 -0.42 -7.79
N LEU A 272 -1.54 0.29 -8.89
CA LEU A 272 -2.11 -0.05 -10.19
C LEU A 272 -1.72 -1.48 -10.59
N THR A 273 -0.44 -1.83 -10.44
CA THR A 273 0.04 -3.20 -10.73
C THR A 273 -0.58 -4.23 -9.79
N ALA A 274 -0.70 -3.93 -8.48
CA ALA A 274 -1.38 -4.81 -7.53
C ALA A 274 -2.86 -5.01 -7.91
N GLY A 275 -3.54 -3.96 -8.34
CA GLY A 275 -4.89 -4.03 -8.88
C GLY A 275 -4.96 -4.95 -10.12
N PHE A 276 -4.01 -4.85 -11.06
CA PHE A 276 -3.97 -5.74 -12.23
C PHE A 276 -3.72 -7.20 -11.85
N MET A 277 -2.86 -7.47 -10.86
CA MET A 277 -2.68 -8.81 -10.31
C MET A 277 -3.94 -9.32 -9.61
N THR A 278 -4.72 -8.42 -8.99
CA THR A 278 -6.04 -8.73 -8.42
C THR A 278 -7.04 -9.15 -9.51
N LEU A 279 -7.06 -8.47 -10.66
CA LEU A 279 -7.87 -8.89 -11.82
C LEU A 279 -7.42 -10.24 -12.37
N ALA A 280 -6.10 -10.48 -12.42
CA ALA A 280 -5.55 -11.77 -12.83
C ALA A 280 -5.95 -12.90 -11.85
N LYS A 281 -5.89 -12.67 -10.54
CA LYS A 281 -6.38 -13.62 -9.51
C LYS A 281 -7.88 -13.91 -9.65
N GLN A 282 -8.70 -12.89 -9.91
CA GLN A 282 -10.13 -13.08 -10.20
C GLN A 282 -10.33 -13.99 -11.42
N LYS A 283 -9.57 -13.76 -12.48
CA LYS A 283 -9.69 -14.53 -13.73
C LYS A 283 -9.15 -15.94 -13.60
N TRP A 284 -8.04 -16.10 -12.88
CA TRP A 284 -7.29 -17.34 -12.77
C TRP A 284 -7.16 -17.77 -11.29
N PRO A 285 -8.27 -18.12 -10.61
CA PRO A 285 -8.26 -18.33 -9.16
C PRO A 285 -7.39 -19.52 -8.71
N ASN A 286 -7.13 -20.47 -9.60
CA ASN A 286 -6.31 -21.64 -9.33
C ASN A 286 -4.84 -21.48 -9.74
N ALA A 287 -4.47 -20.36 -10.36
CA ALA A 287 -3.08 -20.12 -10.73
C ALA A 287 -2.24 -19.85 -9.49
N THR A 288 -1.05 -20.45 -9.44
CA THR A 288 -0.08 -20.17 -8.38
C THR A 288 0.47 -18.75 -8.50
N SER A 289 1.06 -18.23 -7.44
CA SER A 289 1.75 -16.93 -7.51
C SER A 289 2.87 -16.96 -8.54
N ASN A 290 3.62 -18.07 -8.63
CA ASN A 290 4.67 -18.23 -9.63
C ASN A 290 4.12 -18.13 -11.05
N GLN A 291 3.03 -18.84 -11.35
CA GLN A 291 2.38 -18.79 -12.67
C GLN A 291 1.88 -17.39 -13.02
N LEU A 292 1.36 -16.63 -12.02
CA LEU A 292 0.97 -15.24 -12.23
C LEU A 292 2.19 -14.31 -12.42
N LEU A 293 3.30 -14.57 -11.75
CA LEU A 293 4.55 -13.85 -11.98
C LEU A 293 5.14 -14.17 -13.35
N GLN A 294 5.11 -15.44 -13.78
CA GLN A 294 5.46 -15.85 -15.14
C GLN A 294 4.60 -15.10 -16.17
N LEU A 295 3.29 -15.09 -15.95
CA LEU A 295 2.36 -14.35 -16.81
C LEU A 295 2.73 -12.85 -16.87
N LEU A 296 2.99 -12.21 -15.73
CA LEU A 296 3.39 -10.80 -15.67
C LEU A 296 4.66 -10.53 -16.48
N THR A 297 5.68 -11.36 -16.33
CA THR A 297 6.99 -11.16 -16.96
C THR A 297 6.98 -11.46 -18.46
N HIS A 298 6.25 -12.51 -18.89
CA HIS A 298 6.19 -12.92 -20.30
C HIS A 298 5.23 -12.09 -21.15
N THR A 299 4.23 -11.44 -20.54
CA THR A 299 3.27 -10.61 -21.27
C THR A 299 3.56 -9.11 -21.15
N ALA A 300 4.60 -8.73 -20.44
CA ALA A 300 5.02 -7.34 -20.35
C ALA A 300 5.34 -6.76 -21.74
N ARG A 301 4.87 -5.53 -21.98
CA ARG A 301 5.19 -4.83 -23.22
C ARG A 301 6.59 -4.23 -23.15
N THR A 302 7.47 -4.70 -23.98
CA THR A 302 8.85 -4.22 -24.05
C THR A 302 9.28 -3.93 -25.48
N ASP A 303 10.12 -2.92 -25.63
CA ASP A 303 10.81 -2.60 -26.90
C ASP A 303 12.26 -3.14 -26.88
N GLN A 304 12.64 -3.89 -25.85
CA GLN A 304 13.98 -4.45 -25.64
C GLN A 304 13.88 -5.95 -25.34
N ASP A 305 14.91 -6.69 -25.75
CA ASP A 305 15.01 -8.10 -25.41
C ASP A 305 15.46 -8.30 -23.96
N GLY A 306 14.69 -9.06 -23.20
CA GLY A 306 15.00 -9.47 -21.85
C GLY A 306 14.80 -8.40 -20.79
N TRP A 307 15.29 -8.70 -19.60
CA TRP A 307 15.18 -7.85 -18.42
C TRP A 307 16.26 -6.75 -18.39
N ASN A 308 15.92 -5.58 -17.86
CA ASN A 308 16.88 -4.51 -17.57
C ASN A 308 16.56 -3.79 -16.26
N ILE A 309 17.55 -3.09 -15.70
CA ILE A 309 17.44 -2.42 -14.39
C ILE A 309 16.46 -1.25 -14.34
N TYR A 310 16.01 -0.70 -15.47
CA TYR A 310 15.14 0.48 -15.52
C TYR A 310 13.67 0.12 -15.63
N THR A 311 13.35 -0.88 -16.46
CA THR A 311 11.98 -1.25 -16.78
C THR A 311 11.64 -2.70 -16.44
N GLY A 312 12.59 -3.44 -15.88
CA GLY A 312 12.43 -4.86 -15.62
C GLY A 312 12.17 -5.64 -16.90
N PHE A 313 11.14 -6.47 -16.91
CA PHE A 313 10.67 -7.21 -18.09
C PHE A 313 9.83 -6.34 -19.04
N GLY A 314 9.50 -5.09 -18.66
CA GLY A 314 8.74 -4.15 -19.47
C GLY A 314 7.53 -3.56 -18.75
N ARG A 315 6.66 -2.95 -19.54
CA ARG A 315 5.42 -2.31 -19.06
C ARG A 315 4.33 -3.35 -18.82
N VAL A 316 3.67 -3.31 -17.67
CA VAL A 316 2.55 -4.21 -17.39
C VAL A 316 1.45 -4.06 -18.46
N ASP A 317 0.95 -5.21 -18.94
CA ASP A 317 -0.21 -5.29 -19.85
C ASP A 317 -1.39 -5.96 -19.13
N PRO A 318 -2.31 -5.19 -18.52
CA PRO A 318 -3.45 -5.79 -17.82
C PRO A 318 -4.39 -6.56 -18.75
N GLY A 319 -4.43 -6.20 -20.03
CA GLY A 319 -5.20 -6.95 -21.03
C GLY A 319 -4.63 -8.34 -21.24
N ALA A 320 -3.31 -8.46 -21.36
CA ALA A 320 -2.65 -9.75 -21.50
C ALA A 320 -2.77 -10.62 -20.24
N LEU A 321 -2.69 -10.00 -19.04
CA LEU A 321 -2.85 -10.71 -17.77
C LEU A 321 -4.19 -11.46 -17.64
N VAL A 322 -5.27 -10.93 -18.21
CA VAL A 322 -6.60 -11.56 -18.14
C VAL A 322 -6.98 -12.38 -19.39
N ASN A 323 -6.19 -12.33 -20.46
CA ASN A 323 -6.48 -13.03 -21.71
C ASN A 323 -5.49 -14.17 -22.04
N THR A 324 -4.39 -14.28 -21.31
CA THR A 324 -3.39 -15.33 -21.50
C THR A 324 -3.49 -16.33 -20.36
N ASP A 325 -3.62 -17.63 -20.69
CA ASP A 325 -3.75 -18.69 -19.68
C ASP A 325 -2.42 -18.91 -18.96
N PRO A 326 -2.34 -18.70 -17.63
CA PRO A 326 -1.10 -18.90 -16.87
C PRO A 326 -0.70 -20.37 -16.73
N SER A 327 -1.59 -21.32 -16.96
CA SER A 327 -1.29 -22.76 -16.85
C SER A 327 -0.28 -23.25 -17.90
N GLN A 328 -0.05 -22.47 -18.97
CA GLN A 328 1.00 -22.76 -19.96
C GLN A 328 2.42 -22.50 -19.44
N TYR A 329 2.56 -21.80 -18.32
CA TYR A 329 3.85 -21.48 -17.71
C TYR A 329 4.17 -22.44 -16.56
N PRO A 330 5.46 -22.70 -16.30
CA PRO A 330 5.88 -23.53 -15.18
C PRO A 330 5.53 -22.86 -13.85
N ASP A 331 5.35 -23.67 -12.82
CA ASP A 331 5.20 -23.19 -11.44
C ASP A 331 6.57 -22.92 -10.81
N GLU A 332 7.28 -21.98 -11.41
CA GLU A 332 8.63 -21.57 -11.01
C GLU A 332 8.66 -20.05 -10.91
N ASN A 333 9.29 -19.52 -9.86
CA ASN A 333 9.39 -18.09 -9.65
C ASN A 333 10.36 -17.43 -10.67
N PRO A 334 9.86 -16.61 -11.63
CA PRO A 334 10.71 -16.00 -12.66
C PRO A 334 11.60 -14.86 -12.11
N ILE A 335 11.36 -14.43 -10.88
CA ILE A 335 12.10 -13.38 -10.17
C ILE A 335 12.76 -13.90 -8.90
N ALA A 336 13.09 -15.21 -8.88
CA ALA A 336 13.80 -15.84 -7.76
C ALA A 336 15.21 -15.28 -7.58
N ASP A 337 15.89 -14.99 -8.70
CA ASP A 337 17.20 -14.31 -8.68
C ASP A 337 17.07 -12.90 -9.26
N LYS A 338 17.26 -11.91 -8.42
CA LYS A 338 17.31 -10.49 -8.80
C LYS A 338 18.75 -9.96 -8.87
N GLY A 339 19.68 -10.82 -9.26
CA GLY A 339 21.07 -10.45 -9.48
C GLY A 339 21.91 -10.41 -8.19
N GLY A 340 22.37 -11.58 -7.76
CA GLY A 340 23.39 -11.69 -6.71
C GLY A 340 22.85 -11.78 -5.29
N GLY A 341 22.27 -12.93 -4.97
CA GLY A 341 21.93 -13.30 -3.60
C GLY A 341 20.63 -12.71 -3.09
N SER A 342 19.64 -12.57 -3.96
CA SER A 342 18.29 -12.26 -3.48
C SER A 342 17.73 -13.40 -2.64
N SER A 343 16.96 -13.05 -1.63
CA SER A 343 16.39 -13.94 -0.62
C SER A 343 14.88 -13.69 -0.54
N PRO A 344 14.05 -14.66 -0.15
CA PRO A 344 14.44 -16.03 0.15
C PRO A 344 14.85 -16.83 -1.10
N THR A 345 15.77 -17.82 -0.92
CA THR A 345 16.08 -18.80 -1.96
C THR A 345 14.99 -19.88 -2.04
N ALA A 346 15.02 -20.70 -3.07
CA ALA A 346 14.08 -21.82 -3.18
C ALA A 346 14.22 -22.81 -2.00
N GLU A 347 15.44 -23.01 -1.50
CA GLU A 347 15.72 -23.84 -0.33
C GLU A 347 15.12 -23.21 0.95
N GLU A 348 15.23 -21.89 1.12
CA GLU A 348 14.64 -21.17 2.26
C GLU A 348 13.11 -21.22 2.22
N VAL A 349 12.50 -21.11 1.05
CA VAL A 349 11.04 -21.30 0.92
C VAL A 349 10.64 -22.73 1.30
N GLN A 350 11.46 -23.72 0.93
CA GLN A 350 11.22 -25.10 1.32
C GLN A 350 11.44 -25.33 2.83
N GLU A 351 12.43 -24.68 3.45
CA GLU A 351 12.62 -24.73 4.91
C GLU A 351 11.40 -24.16 5.66
N TYR A 352 10.82 -23.08 5.15
CA TYR A 352 9.57 -22.56 5.70
C TYR A 352 8.42 -23.57 5.54
N ALA A 353 8.24 -24.13 4.35
CA ALA A 353 7.19 -25.11 4.05
C ALA A 353 7.32 -26.38 4.89
N ASP A 354 8.56 -26.84 5.14
CA ASP A 354 8.87 -27.99 5.98
C ASP A 354 8.65 -27.71 7.48
N GLY A 355 8.47 -26.44 7.88
CA GLY A 355 8.26 -26.06 9.28
C GLY A 355 9.52 -26.16 10.14
N VAL A 356 10.72 -26.03 9.55
CA VAL A 356 12.00 -26.15 10.30
C VAL A 356 12.59 -24.79 10.69
N VAL A 357 12.02 -23.69 10.25
CA VAL A 357 12.41 -22.35 10.65
C VAL A 357 12.07 -22.12 12.12
N ALA A 358 13.01 -21.57 12.89
CA ALA A 358 12.76 -21.28 14.30
C ALA A 358 11.62 -20.27 14.47
N PRO A 359 10.61 -20.54 15.31
CA PRO A 359 9.49 -19.61 15.55
C PRO A 359 9.92 -18.21 15.99
N THR A 360 11.08 -18.09 16.64
CA THR A 360 11.68 -16.82 17.05
C THR A 360 12.13 -15.94 15.88
N GLU A 361 12.20 -16.48 14.67
CA GLU A 361 12.52 -15.73 13.45
C GLU A 361 11.27 -15.27 12.67
N LEU A 362 10.11 -15.77 13.09
CA LEU A 362 8.82 -15.42 12.47
C LEU A 362 8.14 -14.27 13.24
N ALA A 363 7.33 -13.50 12.55
CA ALA A 363 6.59 -12.38 13.13
C ALA A 363 5.09 -12.54 12.89
N PHE A 364 4.31 -12.94 13.90
CA PHE A 364 2.85 -12.99 13.84
C PHE A 364 2.28 -13.87 12.71
N ASP A 365 2.91 -15.01 12.46
CA ASP A 365 2.46 -16.01 11.49
C ASP A 365 1.58 -17.06 12.19
N ASP A 366 0.27 -16.92 12.03
CA ASP A 366 -0.72 -17.81 12.68
C ASP A 366 -0.87 -19.16 11.95
N SER A 367 -0.36 -19.28 10.73
CA SER A 367 -0.43 -20.50 9.92
C SER A 367 0.74 -21.44 10.18
N TYR A 368 1.84 -20.90 10.69
CA TYR A 368 3.09 -21.64 10.80
C TYR A 368 3.05 -22.73 11.89
N THR A 369 3.45 -23.91 11.51
CA THR A 369 3.60 -25.05 12.44
C THR A 369 5.05 -25.48 12.50
N TYR A 370 5.72 -25.26 13.63
CA TYR A 370 7.08 -25.71 13.84
C TYR A 370 7.16 -27.23 13.93
N ARG A 371 8.02 -27.83 13.12
CA ARG A 371 8.27 -29.27 13.03
C ARG A 371 9.75 -29.62 13.24
N GLY A 372 10.56 -28.64 13.65
CA GLY A 372 11.97 -28.87 13.98
C GLY A 372 12.15 -29.65 15.27
N LEU A 373 13.39 -30.09 15.51
CA LEU A 373 13.75 -30.93 16.66
C LEU A 373 14.30 -30.14 17.86
N ASP A 374 14.56 -28.87 17.71
CA ASP A 374 15.13 -28.03 18.77
C ASP A 374 14.00 -27.44 19.64
N GLU A 375 13.77 -28.08 20.79
CA GLU A 375 12.77 -27.63 21.75
C GLU A 375 13.13 -26.30 22.42
N THR A 376 14.40 -25.89 22.39
CA THR A 376 14.82 -24.64 23.07
C THR A 376 14.33 -23.41 22.33
N VAL A 377 14.23 -23.44 21.01
CA VAL A 377 13.71 -22.34 20.18
C VAL A 377 12.23 -22.10 20.37
N VAL A 378 11.52 -23.05 21.00
CA VAL A 378 10.09 -23.02 21.24
C VAL A 378 9.76 -22.33 22.57
N ARG A 379 10.67 -22.40 23.55
CA ARG A 379 10.42 -21.90 24.91
C ARG A 379 10.56 -20.39 25.06
N ASP A 380 11.22 -19.75 24.11
CA ASP A 380 11.53 -18.31 24.13
C ASP A 380 10.59 -17.46 23.24
N THR A 381 9.46 -18.02 22.79
CA THR A 381 8.55 -17.28 21.93
C THR A 381 7.43 -16.64 22.74
N ASP A 382 7.46 -15.32 22.88
CA ASP A 382 6.33 -14.51 23.31
C ASP A 382 5.30 -14.31 22.15
N ILE A 383 5.55 -14.92 21.00
CA ILE A 383 4.69 -14.86 19.82
C ILE A 383 3.80 -16.10 19.84
N PRO A 384 2.46 -15.94 19.79
CA PRO A 384 1.54 -17.07 19.70
C PRO A 384 1.63 -17.72 18.30
N THR A 385 2.69 -18.46 18.06
CA THR A 385 2.83 -19.31 16.89
C THR A 385 2.38 -20.72 17.28
N PRO A 386 1.47 -21.36 16.56
CA PRO A 386 1.09 -22.72 16.83
C PRO A 386 2.32 -23.63 16.75
N ILE A 387 2.65 -24.27 17.85
CA ILE A 387 3.81 -25.16 17.92
C ILE A 387 3.31 -26.58 17.96
N HIS A 388 3.65 -27.35 16.95
CA HIS A 388 3.40 -28.79 16.93
C HIS A 388 4.73 -29.52 17.04
N LEU A 389 5.11 -29.88 18.26
CA LEU A 389 6.20 -30.82 18.48
C LEU A 389 5.73 -32.22 18.06
N GLY A 390 5.99 -32.60 16.86
CA GLY A 390 5.70 -33.96 16.48
C GLY A 390 5.78 -34.22 14.97
N THR A 391 6.63 -35.10 14.60
CA THR A 391 6.74 -35.76 13.30
C THR A 391 7.03 -34.85 12.12
N SER A 392 8.28 -34.30 12.10
CA SER A 392 8.85 -33.76 10.85
C SER A 392 8.70 -34.81 9.74
N PRO A 393 8.30 -34.40 8.51
CA PRO A 393 8.32 -35.30 7.35
C PRO A 393 9.67 -36.03 7.18
N ARG A 394 10.78 -35.43 7.62
CA ARG A 394 12.10 -36.06 7.65
C ARG A 394 12.20 -37.23 8.65
N TYR A 395 11.32 -37.29 9.64
CA TYR A 395 11.32 -38.37 10.62
C TYR A 395 10.67 -39.65 10.07
N HIS A 396 9.81 -39.54 9.09
CA HIS A 396 9.12 -40.65 8.43
C HIS A 396 9.77 -41.09 7.12
N ALA A 397 10.86 -40.45 6.71
CA ALA A 397 11.62 -40.80 5.50
C ALA A 397 12.75 -41.81 5.79
N LYS A 398 12.58 -42.70 6.81
CA LYS A 398 13.48 -43.83 7.05
C LYS A 398 12.80 -45.12 6.62
#